data_6be086d4183a1b60b4c1954335f3ceb6
#
_entry.id   6be086d4183a1b60b4c1954335f3ceb6
#
_cell.length_a   1.000
_cell.length_b   1.000
_cell.length_c   1.000
_cell.angle_alpha   90.00
_cell.angle_beta   90.00
_cell.angle_gamma   90.00
#
_symmetry.space_group_name_H-M   'P 1'
#
loop_
_entity.id
_entity.type
_entity.pdbx_description
1 polymer ?
#
loop_
_entity_poly.entity_id
_entity_poly.type
_entity_poly.pdbx_seq_one_letter_code
_entity_poly.pdbx_strand_id
1 'polypeptide(L)'
;DLEKTKNSFDLAKEFAKKLGKDKKIILFVGTKKEAKDLTERAAKELKMPFVKERWIGGTLTNFKQIKGRIDHLNDLKKKRETGELDKYTKKERLQIERKIEKMEIYFGGLAENLKFLPSAVLVVDSKHEKITVKEANQTKIPVVALLNSDCDPSGVNYPVPGNDNSRTSISYFLSEFAKSYKEGIILAEQESATADKPAKEQPLVINH
;
A
#
# COMPACT_ATOMS: atom_id res chain seq x y z
N ASP A 1 4.57 -21.72 17.13
CA ASP A 1 3.48 -21.55 18.10
C ASP A 1 2.32 -20.79 17.43
N LEU A 2 1.25 -21.52 17.11
CA LEU A 2 0.08 -20.97 16.36
C LEU A 2 -0.66 -19.90 17.13
N GLU A 3 -0.71 -19.98 18.45
CA GLU A 3 -1.38 -18.97 19.29
C GLU A 3 -0.66 -17.62 19.22
N LYS A 4 0.67 -17.64 19.29
CA LYS A 4 1.48 -16.41 19.14
C LYS A 4 1.34 -15.81 17.73
N THR A 5 1.34 -16.66 16.70
CA THR A 5 1.11 -16.23 15.32
C THR A 5 -0.27 -15.57 15.18
N LYS A 6 -1.31 -16.19 15.73
CA LYS A 6 -2.67 -15.65 15.70
C LYS A 6 -2.74 -14.29 16.40
N ASN A 7 -2.21 -14.18 17.63
CA ASN A 7 -2.21 -12.93 18.38
C ASN A 7 -1.48 -11.80 17.63
N SER A 8 -0.31 -12.09 17.05
CA SER A 8 0.42 -11.12 16.24
C SER A 8 -0.34 -10.70 14.99
N PHE A 9 -1.02 -11.64 14.36
CA PHE A 9 -1.83 -11.36 13.17
C PHE A 9 -3.09 -10.56 13.52
N ASP A 10 -3.73 -10.85 14.65
CA ASP A 10 -4.89 -10.09 15.11
C ASP A 10 -4.53 -8.63 15.42
N LEU A 11 -3.37 -8.37 16.03
CA LEU A 11 -2.83 -7.01 16.20
C LEU A 11 -2.61 -6.29 14.87
N ALA A 12 -2.07 -6.99 13.87
CA ALA A 12 -1.88 -6.42 12.53
C ALA A 12 -3.22 -6.11 11.85
N LYS A 13 -4.25 -6.95 12.03
CA LYS A 13 -5.61 -6.73 11.52
C LYS A 13 -6.29 -5.54 12.20
N GLU A 14 -6.15 -5.40 13.51
CA GLU A 14 -6.67 -4.24 14.24
C GLU A 14 -6.03 -2.94 13.75
N PHE A 15 -4.72 -2.97 13.51
CA PHE A 15 -4.01 -1.83 12.92
C PHE A 15 -4.52 -1.53 11.51
N ALA A 16 -4.72 -2.55 10.66
CA ALA A 16 -5.30 -2.39 9.33
C ALA A 16 -6.69 -1.74 9.39
N LYS A 17 -7.54 -2.19 10.33
CA LYS A 17 -8.88 -1.64 10.56
C LYS A 17 -8.85 -0.17 10.97
N LYS A 18 -7.90 0.21 11.83
CA LYS A 18 -7.69 1.62 12.21
C LYS A 18 -7.26 2.46 11.00
N LEU A 19 -6.32 1.97 10.19
CA LEU A 19 -5.90 2.64 8.96
C LEU A 19 -7.06 2.80 7.97
N GLY A 20 -7.93 1.78 7.86
CA GLY A 20 -9.14 1.82 7.04
C GLY A 20 -10.13 2.86 7.51
N LYS A 21 -10.38 2.94 8.84
CA LYS A 21 -11.25 3.95 9.44
C LYS A 21 -10.78 5.37 9.12
N ASP A 22 -9.48 5.60 9.16
CA ASP A 22 -8.87 6.90 8.86
C ASP A 22 -8.63 7.11 7.35
N LYS A 23 -9.00 6.18 6.49
CA LYS A 23 -8.76 6.18 5.02
C LYS A 23 -7.29 6.45 4.66
N LYS A 24 -6.35 5.91 5.44
CA LYS A 24 -4.92 6.12 5.29
C LYS A 24 -4.34 5.28 4.15
N ILE A 25 -3.36 5.84 3.45
CA ILE A 25 -2.66 5.16 2.35
C ILE A 25 -1.64 4.17 2.92
N ILE A 26 -1.67 2.94 2.41
CA ILE A 26 -0.74 1.86 2.74
C ILE A 26 0.06 1.53 1.48
N LEU A 27 1.39 1.45 1.61
CA LEU A 27 2.26 1.00 0.54
C LEU A 27 2.51 -0.50 0.66
N PHE A 28 2.11 -1.26 -0.35
CA PHE A 28 2.31 -2.70 -0.43
C PHE A 28 3.65 -3.01 -1.10
N VAL A 29 4.48 -3.84 -0.46
CA VAL A 29 5.81 -4.20 -0.97
C VAL A 29 5.99 -5.70 -0.94
N GLY A 30 6.24 -6.29 -2.11
CA GLY A 30 6.50 -7.72 -2.24
C GLY A 30 7.20 -8.00 -3.56
N THR A 31 8.55 -7.93 -3.56
CA THR A 31 9.36 -8.10 -4.77
C THR A 31 9.78 -9.56 -5.00
N LYS A 32 9.55 -10.42 -4.01
CA LYS A 32 9.79 -11.86 -4.11
C LYS A 32 8.88 -12.49 -5.17
N LYS A 33 9.40 -13.44 -5.96
CA LYS A 33 8.69 -14.06 -7.09
C LYS A 33 7.28 -14.58 -6.69
N GLU A 34 7.18 -15.20 -5.52
CA GLU A 34 5.94 -15.77 -4.99
C GLU A 34 4.93 -14.70 -4.57
N ALA A 35 5.41 -13.49 -4.22
CA ALA A 35 4.62 -12.39 -3.68
C ALA A 35 4.14 -11.38 -4.73
N LYS A 36 4.87 -11.21 -5.85
CA LYS A 36 4.63 -10.14 -6.85
C LYS A 36 3.17 -9.96 -7.25
N ASP A 37 2.58 -11.02 -7.80
CA ASP A 37 1.21 -10.98 -8.33
C ASP A 37 0.17 -10.83 -7.23
N LEU A 38 0.42 -11.44 -6.07
CA LEU A 38 -0.47 -11.39 -4.92
C LEU A 38 -0.48 -9.99 -4.29
N THR A 39 0.69 -9.37 -4.17
CA THR A 39 0.85 -8.00 -3.69
C THR A 39 0.16 -7.01 -4.62
N GLU A 40 0.34 -7.14 -5.94
CA GLU A 40 -0.33 -6.30 -6.92
C GLU A 40 -1.86 -6.43 -6.83
N ARG A 41 -2.38 -7.67 -6.75
CA ARG A 41 -3.83 -7.91 -6.65
C ARG A 41 -4.41 -7.27 -5.39
N ALA A 42 -3.81 -7.53 -4.23
CA ALA A 42 -4.28 -6.98 -2.96
C ALA A 42 -4.25 -5.45 -2.93
N ALA A 43 -3.19 -4.84 -3.46
CA ALA A 43 -3.07 -3.39 -3.54
C ALA A 43 -4.10 -2.78 -4.50
N LYS A 44 -4.28 -3.34 -5.69
CA LYS A 44 -5.28 -2.87 -6.66
C LYS A 44 -6.71 -2.97 -6.13
N GLU A 45 -7.03 -4.02 -5.39
CA GLU A 45 -8.34 -4.20 -4.76
C GLU A 45 -8.69 -3.07 -3.78
N LEU A 46 -7.67 -2.53 -3.11
CA LEU A 46 -7.79 -1.41 -2.17
C LEU A 46 -7.49 -0.04 -2.82
N LYS A 47 -7.12 0.01 -4.09
CA LYS A 47 -6.62 1.21 -4.78
C LYS A 47 -5.42 1.82 -4.07
N MET A 48 -4.50 0.97 -3.60
CA MET A 48 -3.30 1.34 -2.87
C MET A 48 -2.05 1.29 -3.75
N PRO A 49 -1.01 2.08 -3.45
CA PRO A 49 0.27 1.99 -4.14
C PRO A 49 0.99 0.68 -3.79
N PHE A 50 1.77 0.17 -4.76
CA PHE A 50 2.54 -1.06 -4.56
C PHE A 50 3.88 -1.06 -5.29
N VAL A 51 4.80 -1.88 -4.78
CA VAL A 51 6.09 -2.20 -5.40
C VAL A 51 6.20 -3.72 -5.52
N LYS A 52 6.30 -4.23 -6.77
CA LYS A 52 6.37 -5.67 -7.06
C LYS A 52 7.67 -6.12 -7.70
N GLU A 53 8.42 -5.22 -8.36
CA GLU A 53 9.63 -5.63 -9.08
C GLU A 53 10.89 -5.44 -8.25
N ARG A 54 11.21 -4.22 -7.91
CA ARG A 54 12.38 -3.87 -7.13
C ARG A 54 12.14 -2.59 -6.35
N TRP A 55 12.50 -2.59 -5.08
CA TRP A 55 12.54 -1.37 -4.29
C TRP A 55 13.59 -0.40 -4.83
N ILE A 56 13.19 0.84 -5.02
CA ILE A 56 14.11 1.91 -5.39
C ILE A 56 14.50 2.66 -4.11
N GLY A 57 15.80 2.64 -3.80
CA GLY A 57 16.32 3.38 -2.64
C GLY A 57 15.91 4.85 -2.70
N GLY A 58 15.47 5.39 -1.57
CA GLY A 58 14.95 6.74 -1.47
C GLY A 58 13.43 6.88 -1.67
N THR A 59 12.71 5.77 -1.89
CA THR A 59 11.25 5.82 -2.10
C THR A 59 10.51 6.50 -0.93
N LEU A 60 10.96 6.30 0.29
CA LEU A 60 10.40 6.98 1.46
C LEU A 60 11.29 8.13 1.94
N THR A 61 12.59 7.92 2.01
CA THR A 61 13.54 8.92 2.55
C THR A 61 13.79 10.09 1.61
N ASN A 62 13.66 9.89 0.30
CA ASN A 62 13.79 10.95 -0.71
C ASN A 62 12.53 11.03 -1.59
N PHE A 63 11.38 11.06 -0.93
CA PHE A 63 10.07 11.02 -1.57
C PHE A 63 9.87 12.10 -2.64
N LYS A 64 10.40 13.31 -2.42
CA LYS A 64 10.31 14.42 -3.38
C LYS A 64 10.90 14.07 -4.76
N GLN A 65 12.06 13.40 -4.78
CA GLN A 65 12.71 12.97 -6.03
C GLN A 65 11.94 11.84 -6.71
N ILE A 66 11.44 10.89 -5.92
CA ILE A 66 10.63 9.78 -6.44
C ILE A 66 9.33 10.31 -7.02
N LYS A 67 8.66 11.24 -6.33
CA LYS A 67 7.45 11.91 -6.83
C LYS A 67 7.71 12.60 -8.17
N GLY A 68 8.81 13.34 -8.30
CA GLY A 68 9.18 13.97 -9.57
C GLY A 68 9.36 12.95 -10.72
N ARG A 69 9.87 11.73 -10.43
CA ARG A 69 9.95 10.66 -11.43
C ARG A 69 8.59 10.08 -11.78
N ILE A 70 7.72 9.92 -10.79
CA ILE A 70 6.33 9.47 -10.98
C ILE A 70 5.56 10.49 -11.84
N ASP A 71 5.67 11.78 -11.52
CA ASP A 71 5.02 12.85 -12.27
C ASP A 71 5.53 12.89 -13.73
N HIS A 72 6.84 12.71 -13.93
CA HIS A 72 7.42 12.60 -15.28
C HIS A 72 6.90 11.38 -16.06
N LEU A 73 6.73 10.21 -15.39
CA LEU A 73 6.12 9.04 -16.03
C LEU A 73 4.68 9.33 -16.47
N ASN A 74 3.89 9.96 -15.60
CA ASN A 74 2.50 10.32 -15.89
C ASN A 74 2.41 11.33 -17.04
N ASP A 75 3.32 12.32 -17.10
CA ASP A 75 3.40 13.28 -18.20
C ASP A 75 3.75 12.60 -19.55
N LEU A 76 4.72 11.67 -19.54
CA LEU A 76 5.07 10.90 -20.74
C LEU A 76 3.89 10.01 -21.22
N LYS A 77 3.19 9.36 -20.30
CA LYS A 77 1.98 8.58 -20.63
C LYS A 77 0.89 9.46 -21.26
N LYS A 78 0.64 10.62 -20.66
CA LYS A 78 -0.32 11.60 -21.20
C LYS A 78 0.07 12.07 -22.59
N LYS A 79 1.33 12.41 -22.83
CA LYS A 79 1.83 12.82 -24.16
C LYS A 79 1.69 11.70 -25.19
N ARG A 80 1.86 10.44 -24.79
CA ARG A 80 1.61 9.29 -25.66
C ARG A 80 0.14 9.19 -26.06
N GLU A 81 -0.78 9.37 -25.11
CA GLU A 81 -2.23 9.27 -25.31
C GLU A 81 -2.79 10.44 -26.15
N THR A 82 -2.24 11.63 -25.97
CA THR A 82 -2.67 12.84 -26.71
C THR A 82 -2.09 12.95 -28.11
N GLY A 83 -1.19 12.00 -28.53
CA GLY A 83 -0.54 12.05 -29.82
C GLY A 83 0.57 13.11 -29.94
N GLU A 84 0.93 13.78 -28.84
CA GLU A 84 2.01 14.77 -28.82
C GLU A 84 3.38 14.18 -29.22
N LEU A 85 3.52 12.85 -29.12
CA LEU A 85 4.73 12.16 -29.53
C LEU A 85 4.88 12.06 -31.07
N ASP A 86 3.86 12.36 -31.84
CA ASP A 86 3.92 12.31 -33.31
C ASP A 86 4.82 13.41 -33.93
N LYS A 87 5.13 14.43 -33.15
CA LYS A 87 6.10 15.48 -33.52
C LYS A 87 7.56 15.00 -33.59
N TYR A 88 7.86 13.86 -32.94
CA TYR A 88 9.22 13.32 -32.88
C TYR A 88 9.50 12.33 -34.01
N THR A 89 10.74 12.17 -34.34
CA THR A 89 11.19 11.16 -35.33
C THR A 89 10.90 9.75 -34.83
N LYS A 90 10.78 8.77 -35.72
CA LYS A 90 10.55 7.35 -35.37
C LYS A 90 11.57 6.84 -34.35
N LYS A 91 12.82 7.26 -34.43
CA LYS A 91 13.90 6.86 -33.52
C LYS A 91 13.67 7.44 -32.10
N GLU A 92 13.32 8.72 -32.02
CA GLU A 92 13.04 9.38 -30.73
C GLU A 92 11.80 8.81 -30.06
N ARG A 93 10.73 8.56 -30.81
CA ARG A 93 9.51 7.90 -30.27
C ARG A 93 9.85 6.54 -29.67
N LEU A 94 10.62 5.72 -30.36
CA LEU A 94 11.04 4.42 -29.83
C LEU A 94 11.87 4.56 -28.54
N GLN A 95 12.72 5.58 -28.44
CA GLN A 95 13.48 5.84 -27.20
C GLN A 95 12.57 6.27 -26.06
N ILE A 96 11.57 7.11 -26.33
CA ILE A 96 10.58 7.54 -25.34
C ILE A 96 9.74 6.35 -24.86
N GLU A 97 9.27 5.51 -25.78
CA GLU A 97 8.50 4.29 -25.43
C GLU A 97 9.30 3.35 -24.52
N ARG A 98 10.55 3.05 -24.88
CA ARG A 98 11.44 2.24 -24.03
C ARG A 98 11.68 2.88 -22.66
N LYS A 99 11.73 4.20 -22.60
CA LYS A 99 11.84 4.93 -21.33
C LYS A 99 10.58 4.78 -20.49
N ILE A 100 9.40 4.92 -21.10
CA ILE A 100 8.10 4.72 -20.43
C ILE A 100 8.02 3.29 -19.88
N GLU A 101 8.26 2.26 -20.69
CA GLU A 101 8.25 0.86 -20.28
C GLU A 101 9.18 0.61 -19.07
N LYS A 102 10.41 1.10 -19.15
CA LYS A 102 11.38 0.96 -18.04
C LYS A 102 10.91 1.66 -16.78
N MET A 103 10.35 2.85 -16.89
CA MET A 103 9.83 3.58 -15.72
C MET A 103 8.56 2.92 -15.17
N GLU A 104 7.72 2.34 -16.01
CA GLU A 104 6.50 1.66 -15.62
C GLU A 104 6.77 0.40 -14.80
N ILE A 105 7.82 -0.35 -15.14
CA ILE A 105 8.27 -1.51 -14.35
C ILE A 105 8.55 -1.12 -12.90
N TYR A 106 9.21 0.03 -12.66
CA TYR A 106 9.64 0.43 -11.32
C TYR A 106 8.63 1.33 -10.58
N PHE A 107 7.93 2.20 -11.30
CA PHE A 107 7.08 3.23 -10.72
C PHE A 107 5.59 3.06 -11.04
N GLY A 108 5.23 2.12 -11.93
CA GLY A 108 3.85 1.95 -12.38
C GLY A 108 2.87 1.73 -11.22
N GLY A 109 3.23 0.86 -10.27
CA GLY A 109 2.40 0.60 -9.09
C GLY A 109 2.32 1.77 -8.09
N LEU A 110 3.24 2.73 -8.17
CA LEU A 110 3.24 3.93 -7.34
C LEU A 110 2.49 5.08 -8.02
N ALA A 111 2.50 5.12 -9.36
CA ALA A 111 2.11 6.27 -10.16
C ALA A 111 0.64 6.69 -9.99
N GLU A 112 -0.25 5.75 -9.75
CA GLU A 112 -1.68 6.01 -9.66
C GLU A 112 -2.11 6.53 -8.29
N ASN A 113 -1.53 5.99 -7.22
CA ASN A 113 -2.07 6.12 -5.87
C ASN A 113 -1.13 6.77 -4.85
N LEU A 114 0.16 6.97 -5.16
CA LEU A 114 1.13 7.53 -4.23
C LEU A 114 1.27 9.05 -4.41
N LYS A 115 0.32 9.81 -3.89
CA LYS A 115 0.36 11.29 -3.92
C LYS A 115 1.14 11.89 -2.76
N PHE A 116 1.15 11.21 -1.62
CA PHE A 116 1.79 11.61 -0.38
C PHE A 116 2.54 10.42 0.22
N LEU A 117 3.40 10.67 1.23
CA LEU A 117 4.02 9.59 2.00
C LEU A 117 2.96 8.65 2.57
N PRO A 118 3.15 7.33 2.48
CA PRO A 118 2.19 6.36 3.02
C PRO A 118 2.18 6.43 4.55
N SER A 119 1.05 6.09 5.14
CA SER A 119 0.87 6.05 6.60
C SER A 119 1.33 4.72 7.20
N ALA A 120 1.50 3.70 6.38
CA ALA A 120 2.05 2.39 6.77
C ALA A 120 2.66 1.69 5.54
N VAL A 121 3.57 0.77 5.79
CA VAL A 121 4.14 -0.11 4.77
C VAL A 121 3.81 -1.56 5.12
N LEU A 122 3.25 -2.31 4.17
CA LEU A 122 2.99 -3.74 4.26
C LEU A 122 4.02 -4.49 3.45
N VAL A 123 4.79 -5.35 4.10
CA VAL A 123 5.96 -6.03 3.52
C VAL A 123 5.76 -7.54 3.54
N VAL A 124 6.12 -8.21 2.46
CA VAL A 124 6.27 -9.67 2.42
C VAL A 124 7.76 -9.98 2.41
N ASP A 125 8.24 -10.64 3.48
CA ASP A 125 9.66 -10.98 3.71
C ASP A 125 10.55 -9.75 4.01
N SER A 126 10.70 -9.43 5.31
CA SER A 126 11.54 -8.29 5.75
C SER A 126 13.02 -8.47 5.46
N LYS A 127 13.51 -9.71 5.31
CA LYS A 127 14.90 -10.00 4.96
C LYS A 127 15.19 -9.63 3.52
N HIS A 128 14.26 -9.97 2.61
CA HIS A 128 14.34 -9.58 1.20
C HIS A 128 14.18 -8.07 1.03
N GLU A 129 13.25 -7.48 1.77
CA GLU A 129 12.90 -6.05 1.70
C GLU A 129 13.60 -5.20 2.78
N LYS A 130 14.82 -5.58 3.17
CA LYS A 130 15.59 -4.92 4.26
C LYS A 130 15.74 -3.41 4.06
N ILE A 131 15.91 -2.96 2.82
CA ILE A 131 16.05 -1.52 2.51
C ILE A 131 14.73 -0.80 2.77
N THR A 132 13.61 -1.39 2.40
CA THR A 132 12.26 -0.86 2.64
C THR A 132 12.00 -0.66 4.13
N VAL A 133 12.29 -1.69 4.95
CA VAL A 133 12.13 -1.64 6.40
C VAL A 133 13.02 -0.55 7.00
N LYS A 134 14.29 -0.45 6.57
CA LYS A 134 15.21 0.58 7.03
C LYS A 134 14.71 1.99 6.71
N GLU A 135 14.25 2.24 5.49
CA GLU A 135 13.71 3.55 5.09
C GLU A 135 12.41 3.89 5.83
N ALA A 136 11.52 2.93 6.03
CA ALA A 136 10.29 3.11 6.79
C ALA A 136 10.59 3.52 8.24
N ASN A 137 11.57 2.88 8.88
CA ASN A 137 12.01 3.23 10.23
C ASN A 137 12.64 4.63 10.30
N GLN A 138 13.46 5.01 9.31
CA GLN A 138 14.05 6.36 9.23
C GLN A 138 12.99 7.45 9.09
N THR A 139 11.91 7.15 8.39
CA THR A 139 10.79 8.08 8.19
C THR A 139 9.68 7.93 9.24
N LYS A 140 9.88 7.05 10.23
CA LYS A 140 8.91 6.76 11.31
C LYS A 140 7.55 6.26 10.79
N ILE A 141 7.56 5.57 9.65
CA ILE A 141 6.37 4.96 9.07
C ILE A 141 6.27 3.52 9.62
N PRO A 142 5.15 3.13 10.24
CA PRO A 142 4.98 1.79 10.78
C PRO A 142 5.00 0.72 9.70
N VAL A 143 5.66 -0.40 10.02
CA VAL A 143 5.82 -1.56 9.14
C VAL A 143 5.01 -2.73 9.66
N VAL A 144 4.19 -3.31 8.81
CA VAL A 144 3.54 -4.62 9.00
C VAL A 144 4.26 -5.59 8.08
N ALA A 145 4.70 -6.73 8.59
CA ALA A 145 5.43 -7.68 7.74
C ALA A 145 5.07 -9.14 8.01
N LEU A 146 4.91 -9.92 6.93
CA LEU A 146 4.92 -11.37 6.98
C LEU A 146 6.37 -11.84 7.06
N LEU A 147 6.71 -12.57 8.10
CA LEU A 147 8.07 -12.98 8.45
C LEU A 147 8.20 -14.48 8.56
N ASN A 148 9.22 -15.04 7.94
CA ASN A 148 9.64 -16.41 8.18
C ASN A 148 10.62 -16.48 9.38
N SER A 149 10.97 -17.67 9.80
CA SER A 149 11.87 -17.94 10.95
C SER A 149 13.29 -17.39 10.76
N ASP A 150 13.71 -17.14 9.52
CA ASP A 150 15.04 -16.59 9.17
C ASP A 150 15.05 -15.05 9.02
N CYS A 151 13.93 -14.40 9.28
CA CYS A 151 13.78 -12.95 9.23
C CYS A 151 14.06 -12.33 10.60
N ASP A 152 14.76 -11.18 10.61
CA ASP A 152 14.90 -10.33 11.78
C ASP A 152 13.64 -9.48 11.97
N PRO A 153 12.91 -9.60 13.10
CA PRO A 153 11.74 -8.77 13.38
C PRO A 153 12.11 -7.35 13.84
N SER A 154 13.39 -7.06 14.06
CA SER A 154 13.86 -5.74 14.49
C SER A 154 13.46 -4.67 13.46
N GLY A 155 12.77 -3.65 13.91
CA GLY A 155 12.29 -2.58 13.03
C GLY A 155 10.94 -2.86 12.34
N VAL A 156 10.28 -3.98 12.66
CA VAL A 156 8.91 -4.27 12.24
C VAL A 156 7.96 -4.01 13.41
N ASN A 157 6.99 -3.12 13.22
CA ASN A 157 6.06 -2.74 14.29
C ASN A 157 5.00 -3.83 14.52
N TYR A 158 4.57 -4.49 13.46
CA TYR A 158 3.57 -5.56 13.49
C TYR A 158 4.11 -6.80 12.77
N PRO A 159 4.98 -7.59 13.45
CA PRO A 159 5.53 -8.80 12.89
C PRO A 159 4.48 -9.91 12.89
N VAL A 160 4.21 -10.49 11.74
CA VAL A 160 3.30 -11.64 11.59
C VAL A 160 4.14 -12.85 11.18
N PRO A 161 4.44 -13.78 12.11
CA PRO A 161 5.17 -14.99 11.79
C PRO A 161 4.35 -15.88 10.85
N GLY A 162 4.97 -16.29 9.73
CA GLY A 162 4.30 -17.15 8.74
C GLY A 162 5.24 -17.57 7.62
N ASN A 163 4.74 -18.37 6.69
CA ASN A 163 5.53 -18.84 5.56
C ASN A 163 5.48 -17.83 4.40
N ASP A 164 6.57 -17.11 4.20
CA ASP A 164 6.75 -16.13 3.14
C ASP A 164 7.17 -16.70 1.77
N ASN A 165 7.36 -18.03 1.69
CA ASN A 165 7.66 -18.75 0.46
C ASN A 165 6.43 -19.45 -0.12
N SER A 166 5.36 -19.61 0.65
CA SER A 166 4.12 -20.23 0.22
C SER A 166 3.15 -19.19 -0.35
N ARG A 167 2.77 -19.31 -1.62
CA ARG A 167 1.75 -18.44 -2.26
C ARG A 167 0.43 -18.43 -1.49
N THR A 168 0.03 -19.58 -0.92
CA THR A 168 -1.20 -19.69 -0.12
C THR A 168 -1.12 -18.89 1.16
N SER A 169 0.01 -18.98 1.89
CA SER A 169 0.24 -18.22 3.12
C SER A 169 0.29 -16.71 2.86
N ILE A 170 1.02 -16.29 1.82
CA ILE A 170 1.10 -14.90 1.39
C ILE A 170 -0.27 -14.37 1.00
N SER A 171 -1.02 -15.14 0.18
CA SER A 171 -2.37 -14.76 -0.24
C SER A 171 -3.32 -14.58 0.94
N TYR A 172 -3.28 -15.51 1.90
CA TYR A 172 -4.10 -15.44 3.11
C TYR A 172 -3.76 -14.20 3.93
N PHE A 173 -2.47 -13.94 4.18
CA PHE A 173 -2.01 -12.75 4.90
C PHE A 173 -2.50 -11.46 4.25
N LEU A 174 -2.28 -11.31 2.94
CA LEU A 174 -2.67 -10.12 2.21
C LEU A 174 -4.19 -9.93 2.13
N SER A 175 -4.94 -11.01 1.92
CA SER A 175 -6.41 -10.96 1.83
C SER A 175 -7.07 -10.61 3.16
N GLU A 176 -6.63 -11.21 4.26
CA GLU A 176 -7.17 -10.91 5.59
C GLU A 176 -6.82 -9.48 6.04
N PHE A 177 -5.61 -9.01 5.72
CA PHE A 177 -5.22 -7.62 5.96
C PHE A 177 -6.10 -6.65 5.15
N ALA A 178 -6.30 -6.93 3.86
CA ALA A 178 -7.15 -6.12 2.99
C ALA A 178 -8.62 -6.10 3.45
N LYS A 179 -9.14 -7.24 3.91
CA LYS A 179 -10.48 -7.37 4.47
C LYS A 179 -10.64 -6.51 5.73
N SER A 180 -9.67 -6.59 6.65
CA SER A 180 -9.70 -5.79 7.88
C SER A 180 -9.63 -4.28 7.58
N TYR A 181 -8.87 -3.86 6.57
CA TYR A 181 -8.85 -2.48 6.12
C TYR A 181 -10.22 -2.03 5.60
N LYS A 182 -10.89 -2.85 4.76
CA LYS A 182 -12.25 -2.57 4.27
C LYS A 182 -13.28 -2.50 5.39
N GLU A 183 -13.19 -3.39 6.38
CA GLU A 183 -14.03 -3.32 7.57
C GLU A 183 -13.88 -1.99 8.30
N GLY A 184 -12.65 -1.45 8.37
CA GLY A 184 -12.40 -0.13 8.93
C GLY A 184 -13.11 0.99 8.16
N ILE A 185 -13.10 0.95 6.83
CA ILE A 185 -13.82 1.92 5.99
C ILE A 185 -15.32 1.87 6.26
N ILE A 186 -15.91 0.66 6.29
CA ILE A 186 -17.34 0.47 6.52
C ILE A 186 -17.75 1.03 7.89
N LEU A 187 -16.94 0.82 8.92
CA LEU A 187 -17.20 1.37 10.26
C LEU A 187 -17.19 2.89 10.27
N ALA A 188 -16.23 3.53 9.57
CA ALA A 188 -16.19 4.98 9.46
C ALA A 188 -17.42 5.55 8.75
N GLU A 189 -17.91 4.86 7.73
CA GLU A 189 -19.12 5.25 7.01
C GLU A 189 -20.39 5.11 7.86
N GLN A 190 -20.48 4.04 8.68
CA GLN A 190 -21.58 3.84 9.62
C GLN A 190 -21.59 4.90 10.73
N GLU A 191 -20.42 5.23 11.30
CA GLU A 191 -20.30 6.27 12.32
C GLU A 191 -20.69 7.66 11.77
N SER A 192 -20.29 7.99 10.55
CA SER A 192 -20.66 9.26 9.90
C SER A 192 -22.17 9.33 9.61
N ALA A 193 -22.78 8.23 9.17
CA ALA A 193 -24.22 8.16 8.91
C ALA A 193 -25.08 8.23 10.20
N THR A 194 -24.54 7.83 11.35
CA THR A 194 -25.22 7.95 12.64
C THR A 194 -25.08 9.35 13.25
N ALA A 195 -24.00 10.06 12.96
CA ALA A 195 -23.77 11.44 13.40
C ALA A 195 -24.67 12.46 12.69
N ASP A 196 -25.09 12.16 11.45
CA ASP A 196 -25.95 13.04 10.64
C ASP A 196 -27.46 12.87 10.89
N LYS A 197 -27.90 12.04 11.85
CA LYS A 197 -29.32 11.99 12.23
C LYS A 197 -29.62 13.11 13.23
N PRO A 198 -30.43 14.11 12.86
CA PRO A 198 -30.85 15.16 13.80
C PRO A 198 -31.60 14.52 14.96
N ALA A 199 -31.27 14.92 16.18
CA ALA A 199 -32.01 14.56 17.37
C ALA A 199 -33.50 14.86 17.15
N LYS A 200 -34.35 13.84 17.12
CA LYS A 200 -35.79 14.02 17.05
C LYS A 200 -36.20 14.87 18.27
N GLU A 201 -36.77 16.04 18.01
CA GLU A 201 -37.39 16.90 18.98
C GLU A 201 -38.33 16.05 19.84
N GLN A 202 -38.12 16.07 21.15
CA GLN A 202 -39.07 15.57 22.10
C GLN A 202 -40.27 16.54 22.10
N PRO A 203 -41.52 16.07 21.95
CA PRO A 203 -42.67 16.98 22.04
C PRO A 203 -42.77 17.53 23.45
N LEU A 204 -42.78 18.83 23.58
CA LEU A 204 -43.14 19.56 24.81
C LEU A 204 -44.51 19.12 25.26
N VAL A 205 -44.55 18.39 26.37
CA VAL A 205 -45.80 18.12 27.07
C VAL A 205 -46.21 19.41 27.82
N ILE A 206 -47.16 20.15 27.27
CA ILE A 206 -47.79 21.29 27.93
C ILE A 206 -48.83 20.67 28.90
N ASN A 207 -48.56 20.70 30.19
CA ASN A 207 -49.57 20.46 31.22
C ASN A 207 -50.35 21.73 31.48
N HIS A 208 -51.65 21.65 31.24
CA HIS A 208 -52.66 22.62 31.73
C HIS A 208 -53.09 22.22 33.13
#